data_31b601c97fdc6b73510b5f5591fa3957
#
_entry.id   31b601c97fdc6b73510b5f5591fa3957
#
_cell.length_a   1.000
_cell.length_b   1.000
_cell.length_c   1.000
_cell.angle_alpha   90.00
_cell.angle_beta   90.00
_cell.angle_gamma   90.00
#
_symmetry.space_group_name_H-M   'P 1'
#
loop_
_entity.id
_entity.type
_entity.pdbx_description
1 polymer ?
#
loop_
_entity_poly.entity_id
_entity_poly.type
_entity_poly.pdbx_seq_one_letter_code
_entity_poly.pdbx_strand_id
1 'polypeptide(L)'
;MCCSSSTMNRRIEQSFRLLFIGLSALLWAACGPVENEFSSERIFFVFDNGLHHNAALAEAMVPNSGIFCTIRQQMQGGVNQYVCQNTAGRTTATPLSAVDLQRTHMLGLNNGLIVGYGNLNDPPTFYAYDRECPNCFNPQTIPLRSRPLRLEAGGLAICDVCHRQYSLNNNGLIVQGEKGKKLTRYRANTTGPYGVLSVN
;
A
#
# COMPACT_ATOMS: atom_id res chain seq x y z
N MET A 1 13.88 -64.53 39.72
CA MET A 1 14.26 -63.12 39.60
C MET A 1 14.25 -62.77 38.09
N CYS A 2 13.11 -62.39 37.55
CA CYS A 2 13.01 -61.93 36.17
C CYS A 2 11.64 -61.29 35.98
N CYS A 3 11.50 -60.03 36.38
CA CYS A 3 10.32 -59.23 36.02
C CYS A 3 10.53 -57.76 36.43
N SER A 4 11.45 -57.05 35.78
CA SER A 4 11.60 -55.58 36.01
C SER A 4 12.02 -54.80 34.79
N SER A 5 12.15 -55.41 33.60
CA SER A 5 12.65 -54.70 32.39
C SER A 5 11.56 -54.20 31.46
N SER A 6 10.32 -54.67 31.56
CA SER A 6 9.28 -54.32 30.56
C SER A 6 8.50 -53.03 30.86
N THR A 7 8.46 -52.63 32.12
CA THR A 7 7.71 -51.41 32.55
C THR A 7 8.50 -50.12 32.30
N MET A 8 9.82 -50.17 32.34
CA MET A 8 10.67 -49.00 32.07
C MET A 8 10.68 -48.60 30.60
N ASN A 9 10.70 -49.58 29.70
CA ASN A 9 10.63 -49.30 28.24
C ASN A 9 9.29 -48.67 27.81
N ARG A 10 8.17 -49.13 28.39
CA ARG A 10 6.86 -48.54 28.08
C ARG A 10 6.71 -47.07 28.49
N ARG A 11 7.30 -46.68 29.60
CA ARG A 11 7.27 -45.28 30.08
C ARG A 11 8.12 -44.36 29.18
N ILE A 12 9.26 -44.84 28.70
CA ILE A 12 10.14 -44.13 27.82
C ILE A 12 9.45 -43.95 26.44
N GLU A 13 8.81 -44.98 25.89
CA GLU A 13 8.07 -44.87 24.64
C GLU A 13 6.85 -43.93 24.75
N GLN A 14 6.14 -43.94 25.87
CA GLN A 14 5.02 -43.00 26.07
C GLN A 14 5.50 -41.55 26.20
N SER A 15 6.63 -41.32 26.87
CA SER A 15 7.22 -39.98 26.95
C SER A 15 7.70 -39.47 25.59
N PHE A 16 8.29 -40.33 24.74
CA PHE A 16 8.69 -39.97 23.38
C PHE A 16 7.48 -39.68 22.49
N ARG A 17 6.41 -40.47 22.59
CA ARG A 17 5.17 -40.23 21.83
C ARG A 17 4.50 -38.91 22.19
N LEU A 18 4.45 -38.57 23.49
CA LEU A 18 3.90 -37.31 23.98
C LEU A 18 4.76 -36.11 23.58
N LEU A 19 6.09 -36.28 23.54
CA LEU A 19 7.02 -35.24 23.06
C LEU A 19 6.87 -35.00 21.57
N PHE A 20 6.70 -36.04 20.75
CA PHE A 20 6.45 -35.94 19.31
C PHE A 20 5.09 -35.28 18.97
N ILE A 21 4.04 -35.63 19.75
CA ILE A 21 2.71 -35.03 19.56
C ILE A 21 2.75 -33.55 19.97
N GLY A 22 3.45 -33.19 21.03
CA GLY A 22 3.64 -31.81 21.46
C GLY A 22 4.43 -30.97 20.42
N LEU A 23 5.50 -31.56 19.85
CA LEU A 23 6.31 -30.89 18.84
C LEU A 23 5.57 -30.72 17.50
N SER A 24 4.74 -31.71 17.11
CA SER A 24 3.91 -31.59 15.90
C SER A 24 2.80 -30.55 16.05
N ALA A 25 2.21 -30.40 17.23
CA ALA A 25 1.18 -29.39 17.48
C ALA A 25 1.73 -27.95 17.41
N LEU A 26 3.01 -27.75 17.78
CA LEU A 26 3.69 -26.45 17.67
C LEU A 26 3.95 -26.02 16.22
N LEU A 27 4.11 -26.98 15.29
CA LEU A 27 4.33 -26.68 13.88
C LEU A 27 3.06 -26.21 13.16
N TRP A 28 1.87 -26.48 13.67
CA TRP A 28 0.60 -26.08 13.07
C TRP A 28 0.17 -24.66 13.49
N ALA A 29 0.76 -24.10 14.54
CA ALA A 29 0.45 -22.75 15.01
C ALA A 29 1.25 -21.65 14.28
N ALA A 30 2.18 -22.00 13.38
CA ALA A 30 3.06 -21.05 12.72
C ALA A 30 2.50 -20.45 11.41
N CYS A 31 1.31 -20.88 10.93
CA CYS A 31 0.64 -20.26 9.80
C CYS A 31 -0.22 -19.08 10.29
N GLY A 32 0.39 -17.92 10.52
CA GLY A 32 -0.34 -16.67 10.63
C GLY A 32 -1.02 -16.31 9.30
N PRO A 33 -2.06 -15.44 9.30
CA PRO A 33 -2.68 -14.98 8.06
C PRO A 33 -1.62 -14.33 7.18
N VAL A 34 -1.45 -14.87 5.96
CA VAL A 34 -0.57 -14.27 4.95
C VAL A 34 -1.25 -12.99 4.47
N GLU A 35 -0.79 -11.84 4.96
CA GLU A 35 -1.19 -10.57 4.39
C GLU A 35 -0.57 -10.42 3.01
N ASN A 36 -1.40 -10.37 1.98
CA ASN A 36 -0.94 -10.08 0.64
C ASN A 36 -0.26 -8.70 0.61
N GLU A 37 0.89 -8.64 -0.02
CA GLU A 37 1.64 -7.39 -0.17
C GLU A 37 0.86 -6.39 -1.02
N PHE A 38 0.21 -6.86 -2.07
CA PHE A 38 -0.57 -6.07 -3.01
C PHE A 38 -2.06 -6.38 -2.90
N SER A 39 -2.87 -5.35 -3.17
CA SER A 39 -4.31 -5.48 -3.27
C SER A 39 -4.73 -6.40 -4.41
N SER A 40 -5.84 -7.11 -4.22
CA SER A 40 -6.54 -7.85 -5.28
C SER A 40 -7.53 -6.98 -6.06
N GLU A 41 -7.77 -5.75 -5.62
CA GLU A 41 -8.66 -4.82 -6.30
C GLU A 41 -8.09 -4.44 -7.67
N ARG A 42 -8.94 -4.45 -8.67
CA ARG A 42 -8.56 -4.10 -10.04
C ARG A 42 -8.57 -2.59 -10.18
N ILE A 43 -7.39 -2.02 -10.32
CA ILE A 43 -7.21 -0.62 -10.71
C ILE A 43 -6.38 -0.58 -12.00
N PHE A 44 -6.50 0.49 -12.74
CA PHE A 44 -5.71 0.71 -13.95
C PHE A 44 -5.50 2.20 -14.15
N PHE A 45 -4.25 2.63 -14.01
CA PHE A 45 -3.87 4.00 -14.26
C PHE A 45 -2.54 4.06 -15.01
N VAL A 46 -2.54 4.71 -16.16
CA VAL A 46 -1.33 4.96 -16.94
C VAL A 46 -1.27 6.44 -17.25
N PHE A 47 -0.14 7.07 -16.93
CA PHE A 47 0.07 8.50 -17.12
C PHE A 47 1.45 8.73 -17.73
N ASP A 48 1.47 9.38 -18.90
CA ASP A 48 2.71 9.76 -19.60
C ASP A 48 3.15 11.15 -19.16
N ASN A 49 4.08 11.19 -18.19
CA ASN A 49 4.62 12.45 -17.69
C ASN A 49 5.62 13.11 -18.66
N GLY A 50 6.10 12.39 -19.67
CA GLY A 50 6.85 12.97 -20.77
C GLY A 50 6.02 13.91 -21.65
N LEU A 51 4.73 13.59 -21.79
CA LEU A 51 3.78 14.43 -22.49
C LEU A 51 3.26 15.59 -21.63
N HIS A 52 2.98 15.32 -20.36
CA HIS A 52 2.24 16.25 -19.49
C HIS A 52 3.12 17.17 -18.64
N HIS A 53 4.38 16.82 -18.43
CA HIS A 53 5.36 17.58 -17.66
C HIS A 53 4.84 18.04 -16.27
N ASN A 54 4.10 17.15 -15.58
CA ASN A 54 3.62 17.42 -14.24
C ASN A 54 4.78 17.42 -13.23
N ALA A 55 5.17 18.59 -12.76
CA ALA A 55 6.34 18.77 -11.90
C ALA A 55 6.18 18.13 -10.53
N ALA A 56 4.98 18.18 -9.92
CA ALA A 56 4.74 17.57 -8.60
C ALA A 56 4.88 16.04 -8.65
N LEU A 57 4.42 15.41 -9.73
CA LEU A 57 4.58 13.98 -9.95
C LEU A 57 6.03 13.63 -10.32
N ALA A 58 6.70 14.44 -11.15
CA ALA A 58 8.09 14.22 -11.53
C ALA A 58 9.02 14.10 -10.30
N GLU A 59 8.84 14.97 -9.31
CA GLU A 59 9.62 14.92 -8.06
C GLU A 59 9.41 13.62 -7.28
N ALA A 60 8.20 13.08 -7.25
CA ALA A 60 7.88 11.80 -6.61
C ALA A 60 8.44 10.58 -7.38
N MET A 61 8.71 10.75 -8.69
CA MET A 61 9.26 9.71 -9.56
C MET A 61 10.80 9.72 -9.63
N VAL A 62 11.48 10.53 -8.82
CA VAL A 62 12.93 10.49 -8.64
C VAL A 62 13.29 9.37 -7.67
N PRO A 63 14.14 8.40 -8.05
CA PRO A 63 14.57 7.35 -7.14
C PRO A 63 15.16 7.88 -5.82
N ASN A 64 14.85 7.23 -4.71
CA ASN A 64 15.29 7.62 -3.35
C ASN A 64 14.90 9.03 -2.90
N SER A 65 13.95 9.69 -3.56
CA SER A 65 13.53 11.05 -3.18
C SER A 65 12.85 11.11 -1.80
N GLY A 66 12.16 10.04 -1.39
CA GLY A 66 11.29 10.06 -0.22
C GLY A 66 10.08 10.99 -0.39
N ILE A 67 9.86 11.49 -1.62
CA ILE A 67 8.73 12.35 -1.97
C ILE A 67 7.59 11.48 -2.47
N PHE A 68 6.40 11.72 -1.92
CA PHE A 68 5.16 11.07 -2.35
C PHE A 68 4.18 12.11 -2.88
N CYS A 69 3.40 11.72 -3.88
CA CYS A 69 2.47 12.57 -4.58
C CYS A 69 1.07 11.95 -4.59
N THR A 70 0.05 12.71 -4.18
CA THR A 70 -1.35 12.33 -4.44
C THR A 70 -1.70 12.65 -5.88
N ILE A 71 -2.44 11.75 -6.53
CA ILE A 71 -3.03 11.96 -7.86
C ILE A 71 -4.54 11.83 -7.71
N ARG A 72 -5.30 12.81 -8.16
CA ARG A 72 -6.76 12.78 -8.19
C ARG A 72 -7.26 13.43 -9.47
N GLN A 73 -8.35 12.91 -10.01
CA GLN A 73 -9.05 13.55 -11.12
C GLN A 73 -10.10 14.50 -10.57
N GLN A 74 -10.18 15.69 -11.14
CA GLN A 74 -11.23 16.65 -10.85
C GLN A 74 -11.61 17.42 -12.10
N MET A 75 -12.84 17.95 -12.11
CA MET A 75 -13.28 18.90 -13.11
C MET A 75 -13.19 20.31 -12.55
N GLN A 76 -12.55 21.22 -13.26
CA GLN A 76 -12.46 22.62 -12.91
C GLN A 76 -12.69 23.47 -14.17
N GLY A 77 -13.64 24.42 -14.10
CA GLY A 77 -13.96 25.25 -15.25
C GLY A 77 -14.42 24.48 -16.49
N GLY A 78 -15.05 23.31 -16.33
CA GLY A 78 -15.47 22.45 -17.44
C GLY A 78 -14.35 21.57 -18.03
N VAL A 79 -13.13 21.65 -17.51
CA VAL A 79 -11.97 20.87 -17.98
C VAL A 79 -11.66 19.76 -16.97
N ASN A 80 -11.61 18.51 -17.45
CA ASN A 80 -11.11 17.38 -16.66
C ASN A 80 -9.59 17.47 -16.55
N GLN A 81 -9.08 17.34 -15.33
CA GLN A 81 -7.65 17.42 -15.05
C GLN A 81 -7.22 16.47 -13.94
N TYR A 82 -5.96 16.05 -13.98
CA TYR A 82 -5.31 15.43 -12.84
C TYR A 82 -4.66 16.51 -11.98
N VAL A 83 -4.98 16.48 -10.67
CA VAL A 83 -4.32 17.32 -9.67
C VAL A 83 -3.36 16.47 -8.88
N CYS A 84 -2.10 16.81 -8.94
CA CYS A 84 -1.00 16.18 -8.26
C CYS A 84 -0.50 17.11 -7.15
N GLN A 85 -0.42 16.62 -5.91
CA GLN A 85 0.12 17.36 -4.77
C GLN A 85 1.12 16.46 -4.04
N ASN A 86 2.34 16.93 -3.85
CA ASN A 86 3.39 16.14 -3.23
C ASN A 86 3.74 16.59 -1.81
N THR A 87 4.52 15.74 -1.11
CA THR A 87 4.99 15.98 0.27
C THR A 87 5.98 17.13 0.40
N ALA A 88 6.56 17.62 -0.72
CA ALA A 88 7.40 18.82 -0.75
C ALA A 88 6.56 20.12 -0.89
N GLY A 89 5.22 20.02 -0.88
CA GLY A 89 4.31 21.15 -0.94
C GLY A 89 3.99 21.65 -2.36
N ARG A 90 4.51 20.99 -3.41
CA ARG A 90 4.20 21.36 -4.79
C ARG A 90 2.84 20.80 -5.21
N THR A 91 2.03 21.63 -5.85
CA THR A 91 0.78 21.24 -6.48
C THR A 91 0.83 21.61 -7.96
N THR A 92 0.48 20.66 -8.83
CA THR A 92 0.40 20.86 -10.28
C THR A 92 -0.89 20.24 -10.79
N ALA A 93 -1.67 21.02 -11.56
CA ALA A 93 -2.85 20.54 -12.26
C ALA A 93 -2.50 20.34 -13.75
N THR A 94 -2.93 19.23 -14.32
CA THR A 94 -2.65 18.85 -15.69
C THR A 94 -3.96 18.49 -16.40
N PRO A 95 -4.41 19.26 -17.41
CA PRO A 95 -5.57 18.90 -18.20
C PRO A 95 -5.40 17.54 -18.87
N LEU A 96 -6.47 16.76 -18.93
CA LEU A 96 -6.48 15.49 -19.67
C LEU A 96 -6.40 15.76 -21.16
N SER A 97 -5.49 15.05 -21.83
CA SER A 97 -5.40 15.07 -23.29
C SER A 97 -6.54 14.24 -23.92
N ALA A 98 -6.73 14.39 -25.23
CA ALA A 98 -7.69 13.57 -25.97
C ALA A 98 -7.40 12.06 -25.84
N VAL A 99 -6.11 11.68 -25.70
CA VAL A 99 -5.70 10.29 -25.49
C VAL A 99 -6.08 9.81 -24.10
N ASP A 100 -5.92 10.64 -23.07
CA ASP A 100 -6.32 10.29 -21.70
C ASP A 100 -7.82 10.09 -21.59
N LEU A 101 -8.60 10.92 -22.27
CA LEU A 101 -10.08 10.83 -22.28
C LEU A 101 -10.59 9.56 -22.99
N GLN A 102 -9.80 8.96 -23.87
CA GLN A 102 -10.15 7.70 -24.55
C GLN A 102 -9.81 6.45 -23.70
N ARG A 103 -9.04 6.62 -22.65
CA ARG A 103 -8.64 5.50 -21.76
C ARG A 103 -9.53 5.45 -20.52
N THR A 104 -9.90 4.24 -20.13
CA THR A 104 -10.51 4.04 -18.82
C THR A 104 -9.42 4.12 -17.76
N HIS A 105 -9.50 5.10 -16.88
CA HIS A 105 -8.61 5.25 -15.75
C HIS A 105 -9.37 4.97 -14.46
N MET A 106 -8.82 4.08 -13.61
CA MET A 106 -9.31 3.80 -12.27
C MET A 106 -8.23 4.18 -11.26
N LEU A 107 -8.41 5.34 -10.63
CA LEU A 107 -7.48 5.87 -9.62
C LEU A 107 -7.87 5.35 -8.24
N GLY A 108 -7.42 4.14 -7.90
CA GLY A 108 -7.75 3.53 -6.62
C GLY A 108 -9.24 3.24 -6.43
N LEU A 109 -9.64 3.05 -5.18
CA LEU A 109 -11.01 2.69 -4.79
C LEU A 109 -11.99 3.86 -4.91
N ASN A 110 -11.50 5.09 -4.82
CA ASN A 110 -12.33 6.30 -4.82
C ASN A 110 -11.59 7.51 -5.38
N ASN A 111 -11.20 7.44 -6.64
CA ASN A 111 -10.59 8.55 -7.39
C ASN A 111 -9.36 9.17 -6.72
N GLY A 112 -8.45 8.34 -6.22
CA GLY A 112 -7.22 8.85 -5.63
C GLY A 112 -6.14 7.80 -5.43
N LEU A 113 -4.92 8.14 -5.83
CA LEU A 113 -3.69 7.38 -5.62
C LEU A 113 -2.67 8.21 -4.85
N ILE A 114 -1.78 7.53 -4.14
CA ILE A 114 -0.55 8.08 -3.56
C ILE A 114 0.60 7.31 -4.19
N VAL A 115 1.52 7.97 -4.86
CA VAL A 115 2.67 7.34 -5.53
C VAL A 115 3.97 8.04 -5.16
N GLY A 116 5.08 7.30 -5.17
CA GLY A 116 6.40 7.89 -4.96
C GLY A 116 7.48 6.87 -4.68
N TYR A 117 8.74 7.30 -4.83
CA TYR A 117 9.87 6.53 -4.38
C TYR A 117 10.11 6.70 -2.89
N GLY A 118 10.21 5.57 -2.18
CA GLY A 118 10.74 5.54 -0.83
C GLY A 118 12.24 5.80 -0.80
N ASN A 119 12.75 6.15 0.39
CA ASN A 119 14.18 6.43 0.62
C ASN A 119 14.81 5.51 1.68
N LEU A 120 14.15 4.41 2.05
CA LEU A 120 14.65 3.47 3.05
C LEU A 120 15.18 2.17 2.47
N ASN A 121 14.99 1.92 1.18
CA ASN A 121 15.34 0.65 0.54
C ASN A 121 16.44 0.83 -0.52
N ASP A 122 17.35 -0.15 -0.59
CA ASP A 122 18.31 -0.30 -1.67
C ASP A 122 18.17 -1.73 -2.24
N PRO A 123 17.74 -1.90 -3.50
CA PRO A 123 17.40 -0.86 -4.50
C PRO A 123 16.15 -0.07 -4.14
N PRO A 124 16.02 1.16 -4.71
CA PRO A 124 14.89 2.05 -4.46
C PRO A 124 13.56 1.39 -4.83
N THR A 125 12.58 1.46 -3.95
CA THR A 125 11.24 0.90 -4.19
C THR A 125 10.26 2.00 -4.55
N PHE A 126 9.58 1.83 -5.69
CA PHE A 126 8.47 2.69 -6.08
C PHE A 126 7.17 2.14 -5.49
N TYR A 127 6.44 2.99 -4.81
CA TYR A 127 5.19 2.65 -4.11
C TYR A 127 3.99 3.28 -4.79
N ALA A 128 2.87 2.57 -4.78
CA ALA A 128 1.56 3.11 -5.06
C ALA A 128 0.56 2.61 -4.03
N TYR A 129 -0.17 3.53 -3.43
CA TYR A 129 -1.20 3.25 -2.42
C TYR A 129 -2.53 3.87 -2.82
N ASP A 130 -3.61 3.29 -2.28
CA ASP A 130 -4.90 3.95 -2.29
C ASP A 130 -4.86 5.23 -1.44
N ARG A 131 -5.56 6.25 -1.89
CA ARG A 131 -5.66 7.50 -1.14
C ARG A 131 -6.66 7.41 0.01
N GLU A 132 -7.58 6.45 0.01
CA GLU A 132 -8.55 6.26 1.08
C GLU A 132 -7.95 5.52 2.28
N CYS A 133 -8.35 5.90 3.49
CA CYS A 133 -7.91 5.22 4.70
C CYS A 133 -8.52 3.81 4.80
N PRO A 134 -7.73 2.72 4.82
CA PRO A 134 -8.24 1.35 4.81
C PRO A 134 -9.01 0.97 6.09
N ASN A 135 -8.90 1.77 7.14
CA ASN A 135 -9.58 1.55 8.42
C ASN A 135 -10.85 2.40 8.60
N CYS A 136 -11.10 3.37 7.70
CA CYS A 136 -12.25 4.28 7.79
C CYS A 136 -13.12 4.27 6.53
N PHE A 137 -12.55 3.93 5.38
CA PHE A 137 -13.27 3.88 4.11
C PHE A 137 -13.93 2.51 3.93
N ASN A 138 -15.21 2.53 3.61
CA ASN A 138 -15.96 1.34 3.23
C ASN A 138 -16.68 1.61 1.90
N PRO A 139 -16.27 0.95 0.80
CA PRO A 139 -16.87 1.15 -0.52
C PRO A 139 -18.33 0.69 -0.65
N GLN A 140 -18.82 -0.08 0.32
CA GLN A 140 -20.19 -0.60 0.33
C GLN A 140 -21.20 0.32 1.04
N THR A 141 -20.76 1.43 1.63
CA THR A 141 -21.67 2.35 2.32
C THR A 141 -22.45 3.22 1.33
N ILE A 142 -23.75 3.43 1.60
CA ILE A 142 -24.62 4.30 0.82
C ILE A 142 -25.20 5.38 1.74
N PRO A 143 -24.94 6.67 1.49
CA PRO A 143 -24.07 7.23 0.45
C PRO A 143 -22.60 6.96 0.73
N LEU A 144 -21.81 6.82 -0.34
CA LEU A 144 -20.37 6.63 -0.25
C LEU A 144 -19.71 7.80 0.49
N ARG A 145 -18.91 7.49 1.50
CA ARG A 145 -18.20 8.48 2.31
C ARG A 145 -16.69 8.37 2.12
N SER A 146 -16.11 9.30 1.38
CA SER A 146 -14.66 9.40 1.21
C SER A 146 -13.96 9.69 2.54
N ARG A 147 -12.79 9.05 2.73
CA ARG A 147 -11.93 9.18 3.91
C ARG A 147 -10.47 9.32 3.47
N PRO A 148 -10.15 10.36 2.70
CA PRO A 148 -8.85 10.48 2.08
C PRO A 148 -7.77 10.72 3.12
N LEU A 149 -6.59 10.19 2.83
CA LEU A 149 -5.39 10.44 3.59
C LEU A 149 -4.77 11.78 3.18
N ARG A 150 -4.27 12.51 4.17
CA ARG A 150 -3.50 13.73 3.98
C ARG A 150 -2.00 13.38 4.04
N LEU A 151 -1.25 13.88 3.08
CA LEU A 151 0.20 13.68 3.05
C LEU A 151 0.90 14.71 3.94
N GLU A 152 1.94 14.25 4.61
CA GLU A 152 2.85 15.08 5.40
C GLU A 152 4.30 14.84 4.97
N ALA A 153 5.16 15.78 5.33
CA ALA A 153 6.60 15.67 5.13
C ALA A 153 7.15 14.39 5.78
N GLY A 154 8.28 13.88 5.26
CA GLY A 154 8.89 12.65 5.77
C GLY A 154 8.21 11.36 5.29
N GLY A 155 7.32 11.43 4.31
CA GLY A 155 6.65 10.25 3.74
C GLY A 155 5.61 9.65 4.69
N LEU A 156 4.85 10.52 5.34
CA LEU A 156 3.73 10.13 6.19
C LEU A 156 2.39 10.39 5.50
N ALA A 157 1.42 9.52 5.75
CA ALA A 157 0.02 9.71 5.39
C ALA A 157 -0.85 9.63 6.64
N ILE A 158 -1.73 10.60 6.84
CA ILE A 158 -2.53 10.76 8.06
C ILE A 158 -4.02 10.71 7.71
N CYS A 159 -4.77 9.95 8.47
CA CYS A 159 -6.22 9.94 8.41
C CYS A 159 -6.79 10.94 9.43
N ASP A 160 -7.48 11.96 8.97
CA ASP A 160 -8.08 12.98 9.86
C ASP A 160 -9.30 12.46 10.65
N VAL A 161 -9.78 11.23 10.37
CA VAL A 161 -10.93 10.61 11.05
C VAL A 161 -10.50 9.71 12.21
N CYS A 162 -9.56 8.78 11.95
CA CYS A 162 -9.09 7.84 12.97
C CYS A 162 -7.72 8.19 13.54
N HIS A 163 -7.11 9.26 13.06
CA HIS A 163 -5.82 9.79 13.49
C HIS A 163 -4.65 8.82 13.36
N ARG A 164 -4.83 7.71 12.60
CA ARG A 164 -3.72 6.81 12.27
C ARG A 164 -2.75 7.49 11.33
N GLN A 165 -1.47 7.28 11.59
CA GLN A 165 -0.39 7.70 10.71
C GLN A 165 0.27 6.47 10.10
N TYR A 166 0.54 6.55 8.82
CA TYR A 166 1.10 5.47 8.01
C TYR A 166 2.43 5.91 7.41
N SER A 167 3.43 5.03 7.43
CA SER A 167 4.70 5.27 6.75
C SER A 167 4.60 4.83 5.30
N LEU A 168 4.69 5.78 4.37
CA LEU A 168 4.73 5.51 2.94
C LEU A 168 6.06 4.86 2.52
N ASN A 169 7.14 5.15 3.25
CA ASN A 169 8.47 4.57 3.03
C ASN A 169 8.57 3.11 3.50
N ASN A 170 7.66 2.66 4.38
CA ASN A 170 7.69 1.34 4.97
C ASN A 170 6.38 0.58 4.69
N ASN A 171 6.13 0.31 3.42
CA ASN A 171 5.01 -0.52 2.95
C ASN A 171 3.63 -0.14 3.50
N GLY A 172 3.42 1.13 3.83
CA GLY A 172 2.14 1.64 4.34
C GLY A 172 1.78 1.16 5.75
N LEU A 173 2.75 0.76 6.55
CA LEU A 173 2.51 0.31 7.92
C LEU A 173 2.07 1.47 8.83
N ILE A 174 1.20 1.16 9.79
CA ILE A 174 0.81 2.11 10.84
C ILE A 174 2.02 2.36 11.75
N VAL A 175 2.40 3.63 11.88
CA VAL A 175 3.50 4.07 12.77
C VAL A 175 2.99 4.77 14.01
N GLN A 176 1.73 5.26 13.98
CA GLN A 176 1.09 5.87 15.14
C GLN A 176 -0.43 5.64 15.10
N GLY A 177 -1.04 5.48 16.26
CA GLY A 177 -2.47 5.24 16.43
C GLY A 177 -2.80 3.78 16.75
N GLU A 178 -4.08 3.44 16.72
CA GLU A 178 -4.55 2.09 17.00
C GLU A 178 -4.12 1.07 15.93
N LYS A 179 -3.92 -0.18 16.32
CA LYS A 179 -3.68 -1.29 15.38
C LYS A 179 -4.80 -1.39 14.34
N GLY A 180 -4.47 -1.86 13.16
CA GLY A 180 -5.42 -2.00 12.06
C GLY A 180 -4.74 -2.43 10.77
N LYS A 181 -5.44 -2.25 9.66
CA LYS A 181 -4.96 -2.58 8.32
C LYS A 181 -3.90 -1.56 7.89
N LYS A 182 -2.80 -2.03 7.28
CA LYS A 182 -1.85 -1.20 6.55
C LYS A 182 -2.51 -0.58 5.31
N LEU A 183 -1.86 0.39 4.67
CA LEU A 183 -2.36 0.99 3.43
C LEU A 183 -2.56 -0.08 2.34
N THR A 184 -3.63 0.08 1.57
CA THR A 184 -3.88 -0.71 0.36
C THR A 184 -2.83 -0.37 -0.67
N ARG A 185 -1.96 -1.34 -1.00
CA ARG A 185 -0.84 -1.17 -1.94
C ARG A 185 -1.17 -1.80 -3.29
N TYR A 186 -0.78 -1.13 -4.35
CA TYR A 186 -0.91 -1.55 -5.74
C TYR A 186 0.44 -1.83 -6.38
N ARG A 187 0.46 -2.64 -7.43
CA ARG A 187 1.65 -2.77 -8.27
C ARG A 187 1.84 -1.51 -9.07
N ALA A 188 3.05 -0.99 -9.08
CA ALA A 188 3.36 0.22 -9.82
C ALA A 188 4.76 0.18 -10.39
N ASN A 189 4.93 0.86 -11.52
CA ASN A 189 6.20 1.05 -12.16
C ASN A 189 6.28 2.45 -12.78
N THR A 190 7.51 2.96 -12.90
CA THR A 190 7.78 4.21 -13.59
C THR A 190 9.08 4.12 -14.37
N THR A 191 9.13 4.80 -15.51
CA THR A 191 10.34 4.91 -16.34
C THR A 191 11.16 6.18 -16.04
N GLY A 192 10.85 6.85 -14.92
CA GLY A 192 11.56 8.03 -14.42
C GLY A 192 10.69 9.29 -14.37
N PRO A 193 11.25 10.42 -13.92
CA PRO A 193 10.51 11.64 -13.60
C PRO A 193 9.61 12.18 -14.72
N TYR A 194 10.12 12.12 -15.94
CA TYR A 194 9.36 12.52 -17.14
C TYR A 194 9.06 11.32 -18.06
N GLY A 195 8.90 10.16 -17.44
CA GLY A 195 8.52 8.93 -18.12
C GLY A 195 7.08 8.54 -17.86
N VAL A 196 6.78 7.29 -18.18
CA VAL A 196 5.45 6.72 -17.96
C VAL A 196 5.33 6.18 -16.54
N LEU A 197 4.24 6.54 -15.87
CA LEU A 197 3.76 5.92 -14.64
C LEU A 197 2.68 4.91 -15.00
N SER A 198 2.79 3.70 -14.48
CA SER A 198 1.72 2.68 -14.54
C SER A 198 1.40 2.13 -13.16
N VAL A 199 0.11 1.97 -12.85
CA VAL A 199 -0.39 1.39 -11.59
C VAL A 199 -1.50 0.39 -11.92
N ASN A 200 -1.42 -0.82 -11.35
CA ASN A 200 -2.34 -1.94 -11.60
C ASN A 200 -2.45 -2.91 -10.39
#